data_c366f205905c368326db094d815460b3
#
_entry.id   c366f205905c368326db094d815460b3
#
_cell.length_a   1.000
_cell.length_b   1.000
_cell.length_c   1.000
_cell.angle_alpha   90.00
_cell.angle_beta   90.00
_cell.angle_gamma   90.00
#
_symmetry.space_group_name_H-M   'P 1'
#
loop_
_entity.id
_entity.type
_entity.pdbx_description
1 polymer ?
#
loop_
_entity_poly.entity_id
_entity_poly.type
_entity_poly.pdbx_seq_one_letter_code
_entity_poly.pdbx_strand_id
1 'polypeptide(L)'
;MMRLEPQAVAGQQRHGDASFPLVLVAEGPMSQQDLHAQSAMLMEQLATHGAILFRGCGVTDAQGFDDCVAGFGLPNFAYDESLSNAVRHNRTPRVFTANEAPQDVEIFLHHEMAQTPYYPSHLFFFCEQAAAAGGATPLCRSDVLLEKLTQHLPEFVARSRAHGARYCLTMPAEADATSGQGRSWLQTLNVDTKEAAEARLEALEYDWQWLPDDAIRTTTPALSLIRHAPSGNEVFFNQLIAAF
;
A
#
# COMPACT_ATOMS: atom_id res chain seq x y z
N MET A 1 -3.18 7.29 -29.82
CA MET A 1 -3.44 7.35 -28.36
C MET A 1 -4.69 6.53 -28.12
N MET A 2 -4.58 5.48 -27.31
CA MET A 2 -5.70 4.62 -26.93
C MET A 2 -6.76 5.44 -26.19
N ARG A 3 -8.03 5.23 -26.53
CA ARG A 3 -9.14 5.94 -25.87
C ARG A 3 -9.55 5.23 -24.59
N LEU A 4 -9.77 6.00 -23.55
CA LEU A 4 -10.28 5.56 -22.24
C LEU A 4 -11.65 6.25 -22.02
N GLU A 5 -12.70 5.45 -21.83
CA GLU A 5 -14.07 5.94 -21.66
C GLU A 5 -14.50 5.73 -20.19
N PRO A 6 -15.00 6.77 -19.52
CA PRO A 6 -15.61 6.62 -18.20
C PRO A 6 -16.85 5.73 -18.27
N GLN A 7 -16.97 4.78 -17.32
CA GLN A 7 -18.13 3.92 -17.18
C GLN A 7 -18.61 3.88 -15.74
N ALA A 8 -19.92 3.95 -15.53
CA ALA A 8 -20.50 3.69 -14.23
C ALA A 8 -20.63 2.19 -13.97
N VAL A 9 -20.37 1.76 -12.73
CA VAL A 9 -20.49 0.36 -12.29
C VAL A 9 -21.33 0.26 -11.01
N ALA A 10 -21.92 -0.91 -10.80
CA ALA A 10 -22.68 -1.18 -9.58
C ALA A 10 -21.77 -1.06 -8.33
N GLY A 11 -22.29 -0.46 -7.26
CA GLY A 11 -21.56 -0.26 -6.00
C GLY A 11 -20.52 0.87 -6.02
N GLN A 12 -20.38 1.59 -7.14
CA GLN A 12 -19.52 2.78 -7.21
C GLN A 12 -20.06 3.87 -6.28
N GLN A 13 -19.20 4.40 -5.42
CA GLN A 13 -19.53 5.49 -4.52
C GLN A 13 -19.37 6.85 -5.21
N ARG A 14 -19.98 7.88 -4.61
CA ARG A 14 -19.77 9.28 -5.00
C ARG A 14 -19.42 10.12 -3.77
N HIS A 15 -18.42 10.97 -3.94
CA HIS A 15 -17.99 11.95 -2.94
C HIS A 15 -17.97 13.33 -3.60
N GLY A 16 -19.01 14.13 -3.37
CA GLY A 16 -19.27 15.31 -4.16
C GLY A 16 -19.55 14.93 -5.62
N ASP A 17 -18.82 15.54 -6.55
CA ASP A 17 -18.93 15.23 -7.98
C ASP A 17 -18.01 14.08 -8.44
N ALA A 18 -17.13 13.61 -7.57
CA ALA A 18 -16.18 12.55 -7.90
C ALA A 18 -16.78 11.14 -7.70
N SER A 19 -16.65 10.27 -8.69
CA SER A 19 -16.92 8.83 -8.58
C SER A 19 -15.77 8.14 -7.87
N PHE A 20 -16.02 7.12 -7.06
CA PHE A 20 -14.97 6.34 -6.38
C PHE A 20 -15.26 4.83 -6.46
N PRO A 21 -14.35 4.05 -7.09
CA PRO A 21 -13.26 4.50 -7.97
C PRO A 21 -13.80 5.14 -9.27
N LEU A 22 -12.96 5.91 -9.97
CA LEU A 22 -13.21 6.21 -11.38
C LEU A 22 -12.99 4.94 -12.19
N VAL A 23 -13.96 4.55 -12.99
CA VAL A 23 -13.80 3.39 -13.87
C VAL A 23 -13.55 3.85 -15.29
N LEU A 24 -12.45 3.40 -15.88
CA LEU A 24 -12.06 3.70 -17.25
C LEU A 24 -11.97 2.41 -18.06
N VAL A 25 -12.67 2.37 -19.18
CA VAL A 25 -12.66 1.23 -20.11
C VAL A 25 -11.84 1.60 -21.33
N ALA A 26 -10.83 0.77 -21.62
CA ALA A 26 -10.02 0.92 -22.82
C ALA A 26 -10.73 0.29 -24.03
N GLU A 27 -10.61 0.90 -25.21
CA GLU A 27 -11.12 0.36 -26.47
C GLU A 27 -10.32 -0.85 -26.98
N GLY A 28 -9.21 -1.19 -26.31
CA GLY A 28 -8.34 -2.33 -26.61
C GLY A 28 -7.09 -2.34 -25.76
N PRO A 29 -6.13 -3.25 -26.04
CA PRO A 29 -4.88 -3.34 -25.29
C PRO A 29 -4.12 -2.02 -25.25
N MET A 30 -3.69 -1.62 -24.07
CA MET A 30 -2.90 -0.41 -23.86
C MET A 30 -1.41 -0.75 -23.84
N SER A 31 -0.63 -0.03 -24.62
CA SER A 31 0.82 -0.11 -24.57
C SER A 31 1.38 0.77 -23.44
N GLN A 32 2.61 0.47 -23.02
CA GLN A 32 3.37 1.33 -22.09
C GLN A 32 3.45 2.78 -22.61
N GLN A 33 3.60 2.96 -23.93
CA GLN A 33 3.65 4.29 -24.56
C GLN A 33 2.31 5.02 -24.46
N ASP A 34 1.17 4.32 -24.63
CA ASP A 34 -0.16 4.92 -24.47
C ASP A 34 -0.39 5.40 -23.04
N LEU A 35 0.04 4.62 -22.04
CA LEU A 35 -0.05 5.00 -20.64
C LEU A 35 0.87 6.18 -20.34
N HIS A 36 2.10 6.15 -20.82
CA HIS A 36 3.04 7.26 -20.63
C HIS A 36 2.50 8.58 -21.19
N ALA A 37 1.93 8.54 -22.39
CA ALA A 37 1.34 9.73 -23.02
C ALA A 37 0.13 10.29 -22.25
N GLN A 38 -0.55 9.47 -21.45
CA GLN A 38 -1.74 9.86 -20.69
C GLN A 38 -1.47 9.98 -19.19
N SER A 39 -0.26 9.66 -18.72
CA SER A 39 0.06 9.55 -17.29
C SER A 39 -0.29 10.81 -16.49
N ALA A 40 0.05 12.00 -16.99
CA ALA A 40 -0.26 13.26 -16.33
C ALA A 40 -1.77 13.44 -16.10
N MET A 41 -2.58 13.24 -17.14
CA MET A 41 -4.04 13.32 -17.06
C MET A 41 -4.60 12.26 -16.08
N LEU A 42 -4.08 11.03 -16.14
CA LEU A 42 -4.51 9.95 -15.25
C LEU A 42 -4.16 10.25 -13.78
N MET A 43 -3.02 10.88 -13.52
CA MET A 43 -2.64 11.31 -12.17
C MET A 43 -3.54 12.42 -11.64
N GLU A 44 -3.99 13.36 -12.47
CA GLU A 44 -4.98 14.37 -12.10
C GLU A 44 -6.34 13.73 -11.78
N GLN A 45 -6.77 12.76 -12.58
CA GLN A 45 -7.99 12.00 -12.31
C GLN A 45 -7.86 11.19 -11.00
N LEU A 46 -6.71 10.56 -10.77
CA LEU A 46 -6.44 9.85 -9.52
C LEU A 46 -6.52 10.77 -8.31
N ALA A 47 -5.95 11.98 -8.38
CA ALA A 47 -6.03 12.98 -7.31
C ALA A 47 -7.47 13.38 -7.00
N THR A 48 -8.32 13.49 -8.02
CA THR A 48 -9.75 13.85 -7.87
C THR A 48 -10.56 12.69 -7.32
N HIS A 49 -10.38 11.50 -7.88
CA HIS A 49 -11.24 10.35 -7.62
C HIS A 49 -10.71 9.41 -6.51
N GLY A 50 -9.43 9.51 -6.14
CA GLY A 50 -8.79 8.69 -5.10
C GLY A 50 -8.40 7.27 -5.53
N ALA A 51 -9.06 6.72 -6.55
CA ALA A 51 -8.72 5.45 -7.19
C ALA A 51 -9.23 5.41 -8.63
N ILE A 52 -8.50 4.70 -9.50
CA ILE A 52 -8.93 4.43 -10.88
C ILE A 52 -8.97 2.92 -11.09
N LEU A 53 -10.07 2.41 -11.62
CA LEU A 53 -10.22 1.03 -12.06
C LEU A 53 -10.17 0.97 -13.59
N PHE A 54 -9.11 0.38 -14.13
CA PHE A 54 -8.99 0.14 -15.56
C PHE A 54 -9.62 -1.18 -15.97
N ARG A 55 -10.32 -1.19 -17.10
CA ARG A 55 -10.95 -2.36 -17.73
C ARG A 55 -10.54 -2.45 -19.18
N GLY A 56 -10.42 -3.69 -19.70
CA GLY A 56 -10.17 -3.92 -21.12
C GLY A 56 -8.77 -3.55 -21.63
N CYS A 57 -7.81 -3.32 -20.73
CA CYS A 57 -6.45 -2.86 -21.11
C CYS A 57 -5.56 -3.95 -21.72
N GLY A 58 -6.04 -5.19 -21.84
CA GLY A 58 -5.29 -6.29 -22.45
C GLY A 58 -4.17 -6.87 -21.59
N VAL A 59 -4.10 -6.53 -20.32
CA VAL A 59 -3.14 -7.11 -19.36
C VAL A 59 -3.60 -8.50 -18.97
N THR A 60 -2.74 -9.52 -19.14
CA THR A 60 -3.06 -10.92 -18.89
C THR A 60 -2.11 -11.61 -17.92
N ASP A 61 -0.97 -11.01 -17.63
CA ASP A 61 0.08 -11.61 -16.79
C ASP A 61 0.90 -10.54 -16.05
N ALA A 62 1.81 -11.00 -15.20
CA ALA A 62 2.65 -10.15 -14.38
C ALA A 62 3.58 -9.24 -15.21
N GLN A 63 4.08 -9.71 -16.36
CA GLN A 63 4.96 -8.88 -17.21
C GLN A 63 4.18 -7.76 -17.88
N GLY A 64 3.01 -8.04 -18.44
CA GLY A 64 2.13 -7.02 -19.00
C GLY A 64 1.68 -6.01 -17.97
N PHE A 65 1.49 -6.44 -16.71
CA PHE A 65 1.21 -5.54 -15.61
C PHE A 65 2.42 -4.65 -15.24
N ASP A 66 3.63 -5.21 -15.19
CA ASP A 66 4.87 -4.45 -14.99
C ASP A 66 5.03 -3.36 -16.05
N ASP A 67 4.82 -3.71 -17.32
CA ASP A 67 4.91 -2.78 -18.45
C ASP A 67 3.89 -1.64 -18.31
N CYS A 68 2.67 -1.96 -17.88
CA CYS A 68 1.64 -0.95 -17.58
C CYS A 68 2.08 0.00 -16.46
N VAL A 69 2.56 -0.53 -15.34
CA VAL A 69 3.03 0.29 -14.21
C VAL A 69 4.21 1.16 -14.62
N ALA A 70 5.16 0.62 -15.38
CA ALA A 70 6.29 1.37 -15.93
C ALA A 70 5.86 2.54 -16.82
N GLY A 71 4.73 2.41 -17.51
CA GLY A 71 4.16 3.47 -18.35
C GLY A 71 3.81 4.76 -17.60
N PHE A 72 3.54 4.69 -16.31
CA PHE A 72 3.29 5.88 -15.49
C PHE A 72 4.56 6.69 -15.18
N GLY A 73 5.76 6.13 -15.40
CA GLY A 73 7.03 6.81 -15.17
C GLY A 73 7.33 7.09 -13.69
N LEU A 74 6.64 6.42 -12.77
CA LEU A 74 6.89 6.55 -11.33
C LEU A 74 8.13 5.75 -10.91
N PRO A 75 8.90 6.24 -9.92
CA PRO A 75 9.98 5.46 -9.33
C PRO A 75 9.48 4.11 -8.82
N ASN A 76 10.27 3.06 -9.00
CA ASN A 76 9.96 1.77 -8.41
C ASN A 76 10.19 1.82 -6.90
N PHE A 77 9.28 1.19 -6.15
CA PHE A 77 9.44 0.90 -4.73
C PHE A 77 9.67 -0.61 -4.58
N ALA A 78 10.92 -1.01 -4.48
CA ALA A 78 11.27 -2.42 -4.38
C ALA A 78 10.84 -2.98 -3.02
N TYR A 79 10.11 -4.11 -3.05
CA TYR A 79 9.60 -4.71 -1.80
C TYR A 79 10.73 -5.19 -0.88
N ASP A 80 11.84 -5.65 -1.44
CA ASP A 80 13.01 -6.11 -0.67
C ASP A 80 13.66 -4.98 0.15
N GLU A 81 13.46 -3.73 -0.26
CA GLU A 81 13.91 -2.54 0.47
C GLU A 81 12.89 -2.08 1.52
N SER A 82 11.70 -2.67 1.53
CA SER A 82 10.65 -2.32 2.48
C SER A 82 10.94 -2.83 3.87
N LEU A 83 10.46 -2.13 4.89
CA LEU A 83 10.50 -2.57 6.28
C LEU A 83 9.25 -3.38 6.66
N SER A 84 8.50 -3.90 5.69
CA SER A 84 7.35 -4.76 5.91
C SER A 84 7.79 -6.18 6.23
N ASN A 85 7.17 -6.81 7.21
CA ASN A 85 7.38 -8.23 7.56
C ASN A 85 6.41 -9.18 6.84
N ALA A 86 5.54 -8.69 5.96
CA ALA A 86 4.65 -9.52 5.15
C ALA A 86 5.44 -10.39 4.16
N VAL A 87 5.00 -11.63 3.98
CA VAL A 87 5.59 -12.55 2.99
C VAL A 87 4.97 -12.27 1.62
N ARG A 88 5.80 -11.97 0.64
CA ARG A 88 5.40 -11.75 -0.76
C ARG A 88 6.46 -12.33 -1.69
N HIS A 89 6.03 -12.77 -2.87
CA HIS A 89 6.91 -13.33 -3.88
C HIS A 89 7.01 -12.41 -5.09
N ASN A 90 8.23 -11.99 -5.44
CA ASN A 90 8.48 -11.19 -6.63
C ASN A 90 8.19 -12.02 -7.90
N ARG A 91 7.40 -11.47 -8.80
CA ARG A 91 7.08 -12.01 -10.13
C ARG A 91 7.89 -11.32 -11.23
N THR A 92 8.16 -10.03 -11.01
CA THR A 92 9.04 -9.18 -11.82
C THR A 92 9.74 -8.18 -10.86
N PRO A 93 10.65 -7.32 -11.33
CA PRO A 93 11.25 -6.30 -10.47
C PRO A 93 10.27 -5.33 -9.81
N ARG A 94 9.04 -5.14 -10.37
CA ARG A 94 8.00 -4.25 -9.82
C ARG A 94 6.79 -4.97 -9.29
N VAL A 95 6.55 -6.19 -9.73
CA VAL A 95 5.32 -6.92 -9.44
C VAL A 95 5.61 -8.05 -8.46
N PHE A 96 4.85 -8.11 -7.41
CA PHE A 96 4.88 -9.16 -6.41
C PHE A 96 3.46 -9.62 -6.06
N THR A 97 3.35 -10.79 -5.48
CA THR A 97 2.05 -11.34 -5.07
C THR A 97 1.38 -10.44 -4.03
N ALA A 98 0.06 -10.55 -3.92
CA ALA A 98 -0.65 -10.01 -2.78
C ALA A 98 -0.23 -10.72 -1.48
N ASN A 99 -0.84 -10.38 -0.35
CA ASN A 99 -0.53 -11.03 0.93
C ASN A 99 -0.78 -12.54 0.84
N GLU A 100 0.19 -13.34 1.29
CA GLU A 100 0.14 -14.81 1.37
C GLU A 100 -0.47 -15.31 2.70
N ALA A 101 -1.23 -14.47 3.40
CA ALA A 101 -1.90 -14.87 4.62
C ALA A 101 -2.89 -16.03 4.37
N PRO A 102 -3.08 -16.95 5.35
CA PRO A 102 -4.11 -17.98 5.28
C PRO A 102 -5.50 -17.39 4.97
N GLN A 103 -6.34 -18.17 4.29
CA GLN A 103 -7.65 -17.70 3.78
C GLN A 103 -8.64 -17.29 4.88
N ASP A 104 -8.47 -17.79 6.08
CA ASP A 104 -9.27 -17.50 7.26
C ASP A 104 -8.80 -16.25 8.04
N VAL A 105 -7.69 -15.65 7.63
CA VAL A 105 -7.20 -14.41 8.23
C VAL A 105 -7.90 -13.21 7.62
N GLU A 106 -8.61 -12.45 8.45
CA GLU A 106 -9.22 -11.19 8.05
C GLU A 106 -8.16 -10.08 7.93
N ILE A 107 -8.11 -9.42 6.77
CA ILE A 107 -7.22 -8.29 6.52
C ILE A 107 -8.04 -7.01 6.52
N PHE A 108 -7.88 -6.20 7.57
CA PHE A 108 -8.58 -4.93 7.71
C PHE A 108 -8.07 -3.87 6.72
N LEU A 109 -8.90 -2.87 6.47
CA LEU A 109 -8.51 -1.68 5.69
C LEU A 109 -7.29 -1.01 6.33
N HIS A 110 -6.26 -0.79 5.53
CA HIS A 110 -5.01 -0.17 5.94
C HIS A 110 -4.33 0.56 4.78
N HIS A 111 -3.39 1.42 5.11
CA HIS A 111 -2.47 1.98 4.11
C HIS A 111 -1.22 1.11 4.06
N GLU A 112 -0.77 0.81 2.85
CA GLU A 112 0.43 -0.01 2.65
C GLU A 112 1.63 0.63 3.33
N MET A 113 2.28 -0.13 4.21
CA MET A 113 3.48 0.24 4.97
C MET A 113 3.36 1.49 5.85
N ALA A 114 2.14 1.90 6.23
CA ALA A 114 1.95 3.07 7.10
C ALA A 114 2.52 2.88 8.52
N GLN A 115 2.85 1.65 8.90
CA GLN A 115 3.54 1.31 10.16
C GLN A 115 5.06 1.48 10.08
N THR A 116 5.59 1.97 8.96
CA THR A 116 7.02 2.20 8.75
C THR A 116 7.26 3.63 8.24
N PRO A 117 8.49 4.17 8.36
CA PRO A 117 8.82 5.48 7.79
C PRO A 117 8.90 5.47 6.25
N TYR A 118 9.05 4.29 5.61
CA TYR A 118 9.13 4.12 4.16
C TYR A 118 7.87 3.45 3.64
N TYR A 119 7.16 4.12 2.75
CA TYR A 119 5.92 3.64 2.15
C TYR A 119 5.80 4.12 0.69
N PRO A 120 5.13 3.36 -0.17
CA PRO A 120 4.91 3.74 -1.55
C PRO A 120 3.94 4.94 -1.64
N SER A 121 4.18 5.83 -2.60
CA SER A 121 3.27 6.96 -2.88
C SER A 121 2.00 6.51 -3.62
N HIS A 122 2.09 5.44 -4.40
CA HIS A 122 1.02 4.89 -5.21
C HIS A 122 1.02 3.37 -5.14
N LEU A 123 -0.16 2.76 -5.23
CA LEU A 123 -0.34 1.32 -5.31
C LEU A 123 -1.04 0.96 -6.60
N PHE A 124 -0.59 -0.13 -7.22
CA PHE A 124 -1.22 -0.73 -8.37
C PHE A 124 -1.60 -2.16 -8.04
N PHE A 125 -2.79 -2.57 -8.44
CA PHE A 125 -3.30 -3.93 -8.27
C PHE A 125 -3.71 -4.50 -9.61
N PHE A 126 -3.42 -5.76 -9.83
CA PHE A 126 -3.85 -6.53 -10.99
C PHE A 126 -4.49 -7.83 -10.54
N CYS A 127 -5.70 -8.10 -11.02
CA CYS A 127 -6.39 -9.34 -10.78
C CYS A 127 -6.09 -10.29 -11.96
N GLU A 128 -5.07 -11.14 -11.80
CA GLU A 128 -4.68 -12.14 -12.82
C GLU A 128 -5.76 -13.22 -12.96
N GLN A 129 -6.36 -13.64 -11.84
CA GLN A 129 -7.44 -14.60 -11.80
C GLN A 129 -8.50 -14.19 -10.79
N ALA A 130 -9.71 -13.95 -11.28
CA ALA A 130 -10.83 -13.62 -10.41
C ALA A 130 -11.24 -14.81 -9.54
N ALA A 131 -11.56 -14.55 -8.28
CA ALA A 131 -12.13 -15.56 -7.39
C ALA A 131 -13.51 -16.00 -7.88
N ALA A 132 -13.86 -17.28 -7.69
CA ALA A 132 -15.18 -17.82 -8.03
C ALA A 132 -16.30 -17.19 -7.16
N ALA A 133 -15.97 -16.82 -5.93
CA ALA A 133 -16.85 -16.09 -5.01
C ALA A 133 -16.02 -15.26 -4.03
N GLY A 134 -16.50 -14.10 -3.61
CA GLY A 134 -15.76 -13.18 -2.74
C GLY A 134 -14.56 -12.56 -3.44
N GLY A 135 -13.45 -12.37 -2.72
CA GLY A 135 -12.15 -11.92 -3.25
C GLY A 135 -12.12 -10.47 -3.71
N ALA A 136 -13.13 -9.67 -3.38
CA ALA A 136 -13.11 -8.24 -3.68
C ALA A 136 -12.04 -7.51 -2.87
N THR A 137 -11.35 -6.56 -3.48
CA THR A 137 -10.46 -5.64 -2.78
C THR A 137 -11.27 -4.41 -2.32
N PRO A 138 -11.59 -4.28 -1.02
CA PRO A 138 -12.33 -3.13 -0.52
C PRO A 138 -11.44 -1.88 -0.57
N LEU A 139 -12.03 -0.75 -0.93
CA LEU A 139 -11.36 0.54 -0.97
C LEU A 139 -12.09 1.54 -0.07
N CYS A 140 -11.31 2.43 0.57
CA CYS A 140 -11.83 3.53 1.38
C CYS A 140 -11.08 4.83 1.04
N ARG A 141 -11.83 5.92 0.90
CA ARG A 141 -11.24 7.27 0.76
C ARG A 141 -10.83 7.79 2.13
N SER A 142 -9.53 7.93 2.30
CA SER A 142 -8.94 8.33 3.59
C SER A 142 -9.13 9.81 3.94
N ASP A 143 -9.35 10.67 2.96
CA ASP A 143 -9.75 12.08 3.15
C ASP A 143 -11.18 12.16 3.68
N VAL A 144 -12.11 11.43 3.08
CA VAL A 144 -13.51 11.33 3.53
C VAL A 144 -13.60 10.68 4.91
N LEU A 145 -12.76 9.68 5.18
CA LEU A 145 -12.67 9.07 6.51
C LEU A 145 -12.19 10.08 7.54
N LEU A 146 -11.15 10.87 7.24
CA LEU A 146 -10.64 11.90 8.14
C LEU A 146 -11.71 12.96 8.45
N GLU A 147 -12.48 13.38 7.44
CA GLU A 147 -13.61 14.31 7.63
C GLU A 147 -14.63 13.74 8.61
N LYS A 148 -15.08 12.49 8.41
CA LYS A 148 -16.01 11.82 9.33
C LYS A 148 -15.45 11.65 10.74
N LEU A 149 -14.17 11.26 10.87
CA LEU A 149 -13.52 11.17 12.17
C LEU A 149 -13.45 12.52 12.87
N THR A 150 -13.18 13.60 12.12
CA THR A 150 -13.14 14.96 12.67
C THR A 150 -14.52 15.40 13.20
N GLN A 151 -15.60 15.01 12.51
CA GLN A 151 -16.97 15.31 12.93
C GLN A 151 -17.41 14.51 14.15
N HIS A 152 -17.09 13.21 14.21
CA HIS A 152 -17.60 12.30 15.24
C HIS A 152 -16.64 12.09 16.40
N LEU A 153 -15.34 12.23 16.21
CA LEU A 153 -14.27 11.96 17.17
C LEU A 153 -13.19 13.07 17.17
N PRO A 154 -13.55 14.34 17.35
CA PRO A 154 -12.62 15.46 17.19
C PRO A 154 -11.41 15.39 18.13
N GLU A 155 -11.59 14.91 19.36
CA GLU A 155 -10.47 14.75 20.31
C GLU A 155 -9.48 13.68 19.87
N PHE A 156 -9.96 12.57 19.30
CA PHE A 156 -9.10 11.52 18.73
C PHE A 156 -8.28 12.09 17.57
N VAL A 157 -8.89 12.85 16.66
CA VAL A 157 -8.19 13.47 15.53
C VAL A 157 -7.16 14.49 16.02
N ALA A 158 -7.51 15.32 16.99
CA ALA A 158 -6.58 16.29 17.59
C ALA A 158 -5.36 15.59 18.21
N ARG A 159 -5.57 14.51 18.97
CA ARG A 159 -4.48 13.71 19.55
C ARG A 159 -3.64 13.00 18.48
N SER A 160 -4.29 12.44 17.46
CA SER A 160 -3.61 11.79 16.32
C SER A 160 -2.69 12.77 15.58
N ARG A 161 -3.15 14.00 15.41
CA ARG A 161 -2.38 15.08 14.78
C ARG A 161 -1.19 15.52 15.64
N ALA A 162 -1.38 15.63 16.95
CA ALA A 162 -0.37 16.13 17.87
C ALA A 162 0.73 15.09 18.16
N HIS A 163 0.39 13.82 18.22
CA HIS A 163 1.29 12.78 18.74
C HIS A 163 1.66 11.69 17.71
N GLY A 164 0.86 11.48 16.66
CA GLY A 164 1.05 10.35 15.76
C GLY A 164 0.80 9.00 16.45
N ALA A 165 1.43 7.96 15.92
CA ALA A 165 1.46 6.62 16.52
C ALA A 165 2.86 6.02 16.44
N ARG A 166 3.17 5.13 17.41
CA ARG A 166 4.37 4.29 17.39
C ARG A 166 3.94 2.84 17.20
N TYR A 167 4.58 2.16 16.29
CA TYR A 167 4.31 0.76 16.00
C TYR A 167 5.40 -0.12 16.59
N CYS A 168 5.00 -1.18 17.28
CA CYS A 168 5.90 -2.16 17.86
C CYS A 168 5.79 -3.47 17.08
N LEU A 169 6.93 -4.03 16.67
CA LEU A 169 7.01 -5.28 15.92
C LEU A 169 8.06 -6.18 16.56
N THR A 170 7.74 -7.46 16.70
CA THR A 170 8.73 -8.48 17.05
C THR A 170 9.03 -9.32 15.81
N MET A 171 10.30 -9.39 15.44
CA MET A 171 10.78 -10.12 14.28
C MET A 171 11.65 -11.29 14.73
N PRO A 172 11.40 -12.51 14.23
CA PRO A 172 12.23 -13.68 14.54
C PRO A 172 13.60 -13.62 13.86
N ALA A 173 14.53 -14.43 14.33
CA ALA A 173 15.83 -14.66 13.65
C ALA A 173 15.67 -15.46 12.36
N GLU A 174 14.76 -16.45 12.35
CA GLU A 174 14.45 -17.28 11.19
C GLU A 174 13.07 -16.95 10.64
N ALA A 175 12.95 -16.96 9.31
CA ALA A 175 11.67 -16.68 8.66
C ALA A 175 10.66 -17.79 8.91
N ASP A 176 9.44 -17.44 9.26
CA ASP A 176 8.29 -18.34 9.34
C ASP A 176 7.39 -18.15 8.08
N ALA A 177 7.57 -19.03 7.11
CA ALA A 177 6.82 -19.00 5.87
C ALA A 177 5.32 -19.40 6.05
N THR A 178 4.93 -19.94 7.21
CA THR A 178 3.55 -20.33 7.51
C THR A 178 2.73 -19.17 8.07
N SER A 179 3.40 -18.13 8.54
CA SER A 179 2.81 -16.87 8.97
C SER A 179 2.81 -15.87 7.82
N GLY A 180 1.69 -15.25 7.51
CA GLY A 180 1.61 -14.18 6.51
C GLY A 180 2.50 -12.97 6.83
N GLN A 181 3.12 -12.92 8.01
CA GLN A 181 4.01 -11.87 8.53
C GLN A 181 5.29 -12.45 9.13
N GLY A 182 5.87 -13.45 8.50
CA GLY A 182 6.96 -14.25 9.06
C GLY A 182 8.36 -13.93 8.51
N ARG A 183 8.63 -12.76 7.93
CA ARG A 183 9.99 -12.37 7.55
C ARG A 183 10.88 -12.24 8.78
N SER A 184 12.10 -12.77 8.70
CA SER A 184 13.11 -12.56 9.74
C SER A 184 13.55 -11.08 9.80
N TRP A 185 14.20 -10.68 10.90
CA TRP A 185 14.77 -9.34 11.01
C TRP A 185 15.88 -9.10 9.96
N LEU A 186 16.65 -10.14 9.60
CA LEU A 186 17.65 -10.08 8.51
C LEU A 186 16.98 -9.64 7.20
N GLN A 187 15.90 -10.31 6.84
CA GLN A 187 15.15 -10.01 5.61
C GLN A 187 14.41 -8.66 5.69
N THR A 188 13.78 -8.37 6.82
CA THR A 188 12.97 -7.15 6.99
C THR A 188 13.84 -5.91 7.00
N LEU A 189 15.00 -5.97 7.67
CA LEU A 189 15.95 -4.86 7.73
C LEU A 189 16.93 -4.87 6.54
N ASN A 190 16.92 -5.92 5.72
CA ASN A 190 17.85 -6.11 4.59
C ASN A 190 19.31 -5.98 5.03
N VAL A 191 19.71 -6.79 6.00
CA VAL A 191 21.03 -6.81 6.62
C VAL A 191 21.49 -8.25 6.89
N ASP A 192 22.79 -8.47 7.11
CA ASP A 192 23.37 -9.78 7.33
C ASP A 192 23.88 -10.01 8.77
N THR A 193 23.97 -8.95 9.59
CA THR A 193 24.50 -9.05 10.96
C THR A 193 23.68 -8.19 11.95
N LYS A 194 23.82 -8.49 13.26
CA LYS A 194 23.20 -7.70 14.32
C LYS A 194 23.70 -6.26 14.36
N GLU A 195 24.99 -6.07 14.16
CA GLU A 195 25.61 -4.74 14.16
C GLU A 195 25.05 -3.89 13.00
N ALA A 196 24.85 -4.50 11.82
CA ALA A 196 24.23 -3.81 10.69
C ALA A 196 22.74 -3.52 10.96
N ALA A 197 22.04 -4.42 11.64
CA ALA A 197 20.64 -4.20 12.05
C ALA A 197 20.54 -3.02 13.02
N GLU A 198 21.38 -2.98 14.04
CA GLU A 198 21.41 -1.89 15.03
C GLU A 198 21.75 -0.55 14.38
N ALA A 199 22.76 -0.50 13.53
CA ALA A 199 23.12 0.71 12.79
C ALA A 199 21.96 1.23 11.89
N ARG A 200 21.23 0.28 11.24
CA ARG A 200 20.07 0.65 10.43
C ARG A 200 18.90 1.15 11.28
N LEU A 201 18.63 0.50 12.41
CA LEU A 201 17.57 0.92 13.33
C LEU A 201 17.87 2.29 13.95
N GLU A 202 19.13 2.53 14.33
CA GLU A 202 19.60 3.85 14.80
C GLU A 202 19.38 4.94 13.75
N ALA A 203 19.78 4.67 12.50
CA ALA A 203 19.58 5.62 11.39
C ALA A 203 18.10 5.91 11.09
N LEU A 204 17.20 5.00 11.45
CA LEU A 204 15.74 5.12 11.31
C LEU A 204 15.07 5.68 12.58
N GLU A 205 15.84 6.01 13.62
CA GLU A 205 15.33 6.46 14.92
C GLU A 205 14.38 5.48 15.61
N TYR A 206 14.58 4.16 15.39
CA TYR A 206 13.83 3.14 16.10
C TYR A 206 14.42 2.88 17.47
N ASP A 207 13.58 2.57 18.46
CA ASP A 207 13.99 1.86 19.66
C ASP A 207 13.97 0.36 19.39
N TRP A 208 14.91 -0.40 19.99
CA TRP A 208 14.94 -1.86 19.84
C TRP A 208 15.43 -2.57 21.10
N GLN A 209 15.08 -3.84 21.17
CA GLN A 209 15.52 -4.76 22.21
C GLN A 209 15.71 -6.15 21.62
N TRP A 210 16.91 -6.71 21.78
CA TRP A 210 17.14 -8.12 21.49
C TRP A 210 16.43 -8.98 22.52
N LEU A 211 15.77 -10.04 22.05
CA LEU A 211 15.03 -11.01 22.85
C LEU A 211 15.79 -12.33 22.87
N PRO A 212 15.38 -13.29 23.76
CA PRO A 212 15.83 -14.68 23.66
C PRO A 212 15.61 -15.23 22.24
N ASP A 213 16.37 -16.24 21.85
CA ASP A 213 16.31 -16.88 20.52
C ASP A 213 16.65 -15.94 19.34
N ASP A 214 17.46 -14.93 19.62
CA ASP A 214 17.93 -13.96 18.64
C ASP A 214 16.81 -13.20 17.91
N ALA A 215 15.60 -13.18 18.44
CA ALA A 215 14.54 -12.30 17.96
C ALA A 215 14.80 -10.84 18.38
N ILE A 216 14.22 -9.91 17.65
CA ILE A 216 14.30 -8.48 17.97
C ILE A 216 12.91 -7.87 18.06
N ARG A 217 12.68 -7.08 19.11
CA ARG A 217 11.52 -6.20 19.22
C ARG A 217 11.96 -4.79 18.84
N THR A 218 11.24 -4.20 17.88
CA THR A 218 11.49 -2.82 17.44
C THR A 218 10.27 -1.95 17.70
N THR A 219 10.50 -0.65 17.90
CA THR A 219 9.44 0.35 18.03
C THR A 219 9.81 1.57 17.18
N THR A 220 8.92 1.99 16.32
CA THR A 220 9.14 3.14 15.43
C THR A 220 9.26 4.45 16.21
N PRO A 221 9.87 5.50 15.65
CA PRO A 221 9.58 6.86 16.10
C PRO A 221 8.08 7.16 15.96
N ALA A 222 7.63 8.28 16.48
CA ALA A 222 6.24 8.71 16.29
C ALA A 222 5.98 9.03 14.82
N LEU A 223 5.17 8.21 14.16
CA LEU A 223 4.78 8.39 12.77
C LEU A 223 3.48 9.19 12.69
N SER A 224 3.45 10.18 11.80
CA SER A 224 2.26 11.00 11.62
C SER A 224 1.09 10.17 11.07
N LEU A 225 -0.06 10.23 11.73
CA LEU A 225 -1.33 9.60 11.31
C LEU A 225 -2.13 10.46 10.34
N ILE A 226 -1.81 11.75 10.23
CA ILE A 226 -2.47 12.68 9.30
C ILE A 226 -1.42 13.26 8.38
N ARG A 227 -1.58 13.02 7.09
CA ARG A 227 -0.62 13.39 6.05
C ARG A 227 -1.32 14.07 4.88
N HIS A 228 -0.57 14.82 4.09
CA HIS A 228 -1.06 15.32 2.81
C HIS A 228 -0.82 14.27 1.72
N ALA A 229 -1.88 13.92 1.01
CA ALA A 229 -1.80 13.13 -0.21
C ALA A 229 -1.24 13.98 -1.37
N PRO A 230 -0.78 13.37 -2.48
CA PRO A 230 -0.38 14.12 -3.67
C PRO A 230 -1.48 15.06 -4.23
N SER A 231 -2.74 14.78 -3.93
CA SER A 231 -3.89 15.67 -4.24
C SER A 231 -3.91 16.97 -3.43
N GLY A 232 -3.08 17.11 -2.39
CA GLY A 232 -3.10 18.20 -1.43
C GLY A 232 -4.09 18.01 -0.28
N ASN A 233 -4.99 17.02 -0.36
CA ASN A 233 -5.93 16.72 0.71
C ASN A 233 -5.22 16.07 1.90
N GLU A 234 -5.67 16.40 3.12
CA GLU A 234 -5.27 15.65 4.30
C GLU A 234 -5.97 14.28 4.32
N VAL A 235 -5.25 13.26 4.72
CA VAL A 235 -5.71 11.87 4.80
C VAL A 235 -5.37 11.26 6.15
N PHE A 236 -6.22 10.36 6.65
CA PHE A 236 -5.91 9.54 7.82
C PHE A 236 -5.12 8.31 7.39
N PHE A 237 -3.80 8.39 7.51
CA PHE A 237 -2.82 7.43 6.98
C PHE A 237 -2.29 6.53 8.09
N ASN A 238 -2.69 5.26 8.14
CA ASN A 238 -2.35 4.39 9.26
C ASN A 238 -2.53 2.89 8.97
N GLN A 239 -2.01 2.06 9.90
CA GLN A 239 -2.30 0.63 10.07
C GLN A 239 -2.77 0.29 11.49
N LEU A 240 -3.47 1.18 12.18
CA LEU A 240 -3.81 1.01 13.59
C LEU A 240 -4.62 -0.27 13.89
N ILE A 241 -5.48 -0.70 12.96
CA ILE A 241 -6.29 -1.91 13.13
C ILE A 241 -5.54 -3.14 12.57
N ALA A 242 -4.91 -3.01 11.43
CA ALA A 242 -4.24 -4.14 10.76
C ALA A 242 -2.91 -4.55 11.42
N ALA A 243 -2.39 -3.74 12.34
CA ALA A 243 -1.16 -4.03 13.08
C ALA A 243 -1.37 -4.79 14.41
N PHE A 244 -2.62 -5.15 14.73
CA PHE A 244 -2.98 -5.94 15.91
C PHE A 244 -3.17 -7.42 15.57
#